data_b7c0562a812433c08e4f9a48bff89146
#
_entry.id   b7c0562a812433c08e4f9a48bff89146
#
_cell.length_a   1.000
_cell.length_b   1.000
_cell.length_c   1.000
_cell.angle_alpha   90.00
_cell.angle_beta   90.00
_cell.angle_gamma   90.00
#
_symmetry.space_group_name_H-M   'P 1'
#
loop_
_entity.id
_entity.type
_entity.pdbx_description
1 polymer ?
#
loop_
_entity_poly.entity_id
_entity_poly.type
_entity_poly.pdbx_seq_one_letter_code
_entity_poly.pdbx_strand_id
1 'polypeptide(L)'
;MCQHAADLYVLTAKIFHRQLITMPANRTVFLVDDDDSVRRALTRLIKSARYSVQAFASARDFLEYWRITNESPACLVLDIRMPGLSGLDLQHELVASNTLLPIIFITGHGDIPMSVKAMKAGAVDFLPKPVKDKDLLRAIDQALARANHDYAERRELEDIQRRVKSLTPREREVMTLAVRGLLNKQIAFELGTVEKTVKVHRARVMEKMEVQSFAELVRVAERVKNRPTAQESE
;
A
#
# COMPACT_ATOMS: atom_id res chain seq x y z
N MET A 1 20.93 -31.77 27.33
CA MET A 1 20.65 -32.04 25.89
C MET A 1 19.27 -31.58 25.42
N CYS A 2 18.46 -30.85 26.20
CA CYS A 2 17.10 -30.41 25.79
C CYS A 2 17.00 -28.94 25.33
N GLN A 3 18.03 -28.15 25.55
CA GLN A 3 17.97 -26.70 25.22
C GLN A 3 18.14 -26.43 23.72
N HIS A 4 18.94 -27.24 23.00
CA HIS A 4 19.19 -27.07 21.55
C HIS A 4 18.00 -27.41 20.64
N ALA A 5 17.07 -28.27 21.11
CA ALA A 5 15.88 -28.62 20.34
C ALA A 5 14.83 -27.52 20.33
N ALA A 6 14.70 -26.77 21.42
CA ALA A 6 13.76 -25.65 21.53
C ALA A 6 14.18 -24.46 20.66
N ASP A 7 15.50 -24.15 20.61
CA ASP A 7 16.02 -23.06 19.77
C ASP A 7 15.91 -23.37 18.27
N LEU A 8 16.07 -24.62 17.87
CA LEU A 8 15.89 -25.07 16.50
C LEU A 8 14.41 -24.96 16.06
N TYR A 9 13.46 -25.25 16.97
CA TYR A 9 12.03 -25.16 16.70
C TYR A 9 11.57 -23.71 16.56
N VAL A 10 12.11 -22.79 17.35
CA VAL A 10 11.82 -21.35 17.26
C VAL A 10 12.44 -20.75 16.01
N LEU A 11 13.65 -21.20 15.61
CA LEU A 11 14.32 -20.73 14.39
C LEU A 11 13.59 -21.24 13.13
N THR A 12 13.18 -22.51 13.12
CA THR A 12 12.40 -23.08 12.02
C THR A 12 11.00 -22.48 11.93
N ALA A 13 10.33 -22.20 13.06
CA ALA A 13 9.04 -21.51 13.07
C ALA A 13 9.16 -20.07 12.54
N LYS A 14 10.24 -19.33 12.86
CA LYS A 14 10.50 -18.00 12.32
C LYS A 14 10.85 -18.01 10.83
N ILE A 15 11.57 -19.03 10.36
CA ILE A 15 11.88 -19.22 8.92
C ILE A 15 10.61 -19.64 8.17
N PHE A 16 9.78 -20.53 8.74
CA PHE A 16 8.50 -20.95 8.16
C PHE A 16 7.48 -19.79 8.14
N HIS A 17 7.44 -18.95 9.18
CA HIS A 17 6.59 -17.75 9.19
C HIS A 17 7.03 -16.69 8.17
N ARG A 18 8.34 -16.64 7.86
CA ARG A 18 8.88 -15.75 6.81
C ARG A 18 8.68 -16.31 5.40
N GLN A 19 8.52 -17.64 5.23
CA GLN A 19 8.21 -18.29 3.94
C GLN A 19 6.71 -18.39 3.64
N LEU A 20 5.83 -18.28 4.65
CA LEU A 20 4.37 -18.25 4.45
C LEU A 20 3.84 -16.87 3.98
N ILE A 21 4.71 -15.86 3.89
CA ILE A 21 4.37 -14.54 3.33
C ILE A 21 4.59 -14.48 1.80
N THR A 22 5.09 -15.55 1.18
CA THR A 22 5.12 -15.68 -0.28
C THR A 22 3.97 -16.54 -0.82
N MET A 23 2.73 -16.21 -0.44
CA MET A 23 1.63 -16.43 -1.37
C MET A 23 1.95 -15.58 -2.62
N PRO A 24 1.80 -16.10 -3.85
CA PRO A 24 2.00 -15.28 -5.03
C PRO A 24 1.09 -14.07 -4.86
N ALA A 25 1.70 -12.87 -4.76
CA ALA A 25 0.96 -11.62 -4.70
C ALA A 25 -0.12 -11.71 -5.79
N ASN A 26 -1.37 -11.46 -5.42
CA ASN A 26 -2.50 -11.55 -6.33
C ASN A 26 -2.16 -10.66 -7.53
N ARG A 27 -1.72 -11.26 -8.64
CA ARG A 27 -1.24 -10.56 -9.83
C ARG A 27 -2.45 -10.15 -10.66
N THR A 28 -3.30 -9.33 -10.09
CA THR A 28 -4.53 -8.88 -10.71
C THR A 28 -4.28 -7.66 -11.58
N VAL A 29 -4.71 -7.74 -12.82
CA VAL A 29 -4.70 -6.66 -13.80
C VAL A 29 -6.14 -6.33 -14.15
N PHE A 30 -6.54 -5.11 -13.89
CA PHE A 30 -7.79 -4.57 -14.42
C PHE A 30 -7.54 -4.02 -15.81
N LEU A 31 -8.45 -4.31 -16.73
CA LEU A 31 -8.39 -3.82 -18.12
C LEU A 31 -9.68 -3.08 -18.43
N VAL A 32 -9.57 -1.83 -18.85
CA VAL A 32 -10.74 -1.03 -19.25
C VAL A 32 -10.49 -0.51 -20.66
N ASP A 33 -11.33 -0.94 -21.59
CA ASP A 33 -11.26 -0.58 -23.03
C ASP A 33 -12.65 -0.79 -23.63
N ASP A 34 -13.20 0.17 -24.34
CA ASP A 34 -14.54 0.06 -24.94
C ASP A 34 -14.56 -0.83 -26.22
N ASP A 35 -13.42 -0.97 -26.92
CA ASP A 35 -13.29 -1.89 -28.05
C ASP A 35 -13.22 -3.35 -27.60
N ASP A 36 -14.26 -4.10 -27.91
CA ASP A 36 -14.39 -5.52 -27.54
C ASP A 36 -13.28 -6.39 -28.14
N SER A 37 -12.79 -6.08 -29.34
CA SER A 37 -11.70 -6.82 -30.02
C SER A 37 -10.37 -6.61 -29.31
N VAL A 38 -10.05 -5.35 -28.99
CA VAL A 38 -8.84 -4.98 -28.24
C VAL A 38 -8.91 -5.59 -26.84
N ARG A 39 -10.03 -5.43 -26.15
CA ARG A 39 -10.25 -5.96 -24.79
C ARG A 39 -10.06 -7.47 -24.73
N ARG A 40 -10.60 -8.24 -25.71
CA ARG A 40 -10.39 -9.69 -25.78
C ARG A 40 -8.96 -10.07 -26.10
N ALA A 41 -8.30 -9.35 -27.01
CA ALA A 41 -6.91 -9.63 -27.39
C ALA A 41 -5.96 -9.40 -26.21
N LEU A 42 -6.05 -8.25 -25.55
CA LEU A 42 -5.24 -7.93 -24.39
C LEU A 42 -5.53 -8.86 -23.20
N THR A 43 -6.77 -9.22 -22.96
CA THR A 43 -7.13 -10.20 -21.92
C THR A 43 -6.44 -11.54 -22.15
N ARG A 44 -6.41 -12.03 -23.39
CA ARG A 44 -5.71 -13.28 -23.72
C ARG A 44 -4.22 -13.18 -23.52
N LEU A 45 -3.61 -12.09 -23.98
CA LEU A 45 -2.18 -11.82 -23.80
C LEU A 45 -1.80 -11.79 -22.31
N ILE A 46 -2.51 -11.01 -21.49
CA ILE A 46 -2.23 -10.85 -20.08
C ILE A 46 -2.43 -12.19 -19.33
N LYS A 47 -3.48 -12.95 -19.64
CA LYS A 47 -3.70 -14.30 -19.08
C LYS A 47 -2.62 -15.30 -19.49
N SER A 48 -2.08 -15.21 -20.73
CA SER A 48 -1.00 -16.10 -21.18
C SER A 48 0.28 -15.91 -20.35
N ALA A 49 0.50 -14.70 -19.82
CA ALA A 49 1.58 -14.37 -18.92
C ALA A 49 1.29 -14.68 -17.42
N ARG A 50 0.22 -15.46 -17.16
CA ARG A 50 -0.20 -15.93 -15.82
C ARG A 50 -0.66 -14.83 -14.85
N TYR A 51 -1.17 -13.72 -15.36
CA TYR A 51 -1.86 -12.71 -14.56
C TYR A 51 -3.37 -13.05 -14.45
N SER A 52 -3.96 -12.70 -13.33
CA SER A 52 -5.42 -12.65 -13.20
C SER A 52 -5.93 -11.38 -13.88
N VAL A 53 -6.96 -11.48 -14.73
CA VAL A 53 -7.49 -10.34 -15.48
C VAL A 53 -8.97 -10.19 -15.24
N GLN A 54 -9.36 -8.96 -14.91
CA GLN A 54 -10.76 -8.54 -14.92
C GLN A 54 -10.93 -7.40 -15.92
N ALA A 55 -11.79 -7.58 -16.90
CA ALA A 55 -11.96 -6.68 -18.03
C ALA A 55 -13.34 -6.01 -18.00
N PHE A 56 -13.37 -4.71 -18.26
CA PHE A 56 -14.55 -3.85 -18.25
C PHE A 56 -14.68 -3.10 -19.57
N ALA A 57 -15.90 -2.90 -20.02
CA ALA A 57 -16.22 -2.17 -21.24
C ALA A 57 -16.28 -0.66 -21.04
N SER A 58 -16.37 -0.19 -19.79
CA SER A 58 -16.44 1.25 -19.48
C SER A 58 -15.74 1.57 -18.16
N ALA A 59 -15.33 2.83 -18.03
CA ALA A 59 -14.77 3.36 -16.80
C ALA A 59 -15.79 3.31 -15.63
N ARG A 60 -17.07 3.46 -15.92
CA ARG A 60 -18.14 3.39 -14.92
C ARG A 60 -18.28 2.00 -14.32
N ASP A 61 -18.32 0.95 -15.14
CA ASP A 61 -18.42 -0.44 -14.68
C ASP A 61 -17.22 -0.80 -13.79
N PHE A 62 -16.02 -0.32 -14.18
CA PHE A 62 -14.83 -0.49 -13.37
C PHE A 62 -14.95 0.22 -12.01
N LEU A 63 -15.39 1.48 -11.97
CA LEU A 63 -15.56 2.22 -10.72
C LEU A 63 -16.56 1.58 -9.76
N GLU A 64 -17.69 1.09 -10.28
CA GLU A 64 -18.68 0.36 -9.50
C GLU A 64 -18.07 -0.90 -8.86
N TYR A 65 -17.33 -1.66 -9.65
CA TYR A 65 -16.63 -2.85 -9.16
C TYR A 65 -15.54 -2.49 -8.13
N TRP A 66 -14.71 -1.48 -8.43
CA TRP A 66 -13.59 -1.08 -7.60
C TRP A 66 -13.99 -0.61 -6.21
N ARG A 67 -15.10 0.10 -6.08
CA ARG A 67 -15.63 0.58 -4.79
C ARG A 67 -15.92 -0.56 -3.79
N ILE A 68 -16.12 -1.77 -4.29
CA ILE A 68 -16.51 -2.93 -3.47
C ILE A 68 -15.30 -3.84 -3.16
N THR A 69 -14.24 -3.83 -3.97
CA THR A 69 -13.24 -4.94 -3.99
C THR A 69 -11.77 -4.55 -3.83
N ASN A 70 -11.44 -3.34 -3.43
CA ASN A 70 -10.10 -2.77 -3.48
C ASN A 70 -9.07 -3.28 -2.43
N GLU A 71 -9.10 -4.55 -2.04
CA GLU A 71 -8.32 -5.08 -0.90
C GLU A 71 -6.94 -5.68 -1.25
N SER A 72 -6.54 -5.75 -2.53
CA SER A 72 -5.28 -6.40 -2.92
C SER A 72 -4.47 -5.59 -3.92
N PRO A 73 -3.14 -5.80 -3.97
CA PRO A 73 -2.29 -5.16 -4.96
C PRO A 73 -2.73 -5.51 -6.37
N ALA A 74 -2.95 -4.49 -7.20
CA ALA A 74 -3.39 -4.62 -8.59
C ALA A 74 -2.85 -3.46 -9.42
N CYS A 75 -2.96 -3.55 -10.74
CA CYS A 75 -2.74 -2.43 -11.65
C CYS A 75 -3.89 -2.31 -12.66
N LEU A 76 -4.01 -1.14 -13.26
CA LEU A 76 -5.05 -0.82 -14.24
C LEU A 76 -4.41 -0.53 -15.60
N VAL A 77 -4.80 -1.29 -16.62
CA VAL A 77 -4.56 -1.00 -18.04
C VAL A 77 -5.80 -0.31 -18.57
N LEU A 78 -5.66 0.92 -19.06
CA LEU A 78 -6.77 1.83 -19.29
C LEU A 78 -6.69 2.49 -20.66
N ASP A 79 -7.72 2.35 -21.49
CA ASP A 79 -7.85 3.17 -22.69
C ASP A 79 -8.18 4.62 -22.30
N ILE A 80 -7.58 5.55 -23.01
CA ILE A 80 -7.84 6.97 -22.81
C ILE A 80 -9.16 7.41 -23.41
N ARG A 81 -9.47 6.93 -24.62
CA ARG A 81 -10.63 7.38 -25.38
C ARG A 81 -11.77 6.41 -25.32
N MET A 82 -12.65 6.62 -24.36
CA MET A 82 -13.86 5.83 -24.17
C MET A 82 -15.09 6.73 -24.16
N PRO A 83 -16.25 6.23 -24.62
CA PRO A 83 -17.51 6.95 -24.51
C PRO A 83 -17.88 7.27 -23.04
N GLY A 84 -18.38 8.46 -22.80
CA GLY A 84 -18.77 8.90 -21.47
C GLY A 84 -17.57 9.36 -20.64
N LEU A 85 -17.21 8.58 -19.61
CA LEU A 85 -16.07 8.89 -18.75
C LEU A 85 -14.75 8.47 -19.44
N SER A 86 -13.88 9.45 -19.75
CA SER A 86 -12.58 9.15 -20.37
C SER A 86 -11.61 8.51 -19.38
N GLY A 87 -10.54 7.88 -19.90
CA GLY A 87 -9.51 7.31 -19.04
C GLY A 87 -8.80 8.34 -18.16
N LEU A 88 -8.64 9.58 -18.63
CA LEU A 88 -8.05 10.65 -17.81
C LEU A 88 -9.00 11.11 -16.70
N ASP A 89 -10.31 11.19 -16.97
CA ASP A 89 -11.29 11.51 -15.94
C ASP A 89 -11.33 10.43 -14.88
N LEU A 90 -11.26 9.14 -15.28
CA LEU A 90 -11.14 8.03 -14.34
C LEU A 90 -9.88 8.14 -13.48
N GLN A 91 -8.73 8.48 -14.06
CA GLN A 91 -7.50 8.73 -13.30
C GLN A 91 -7.71 9.82 -12.24
N HIS A 92 -8.35 10.95 -12.62
CA HIS A 92 -8.63 12.04 -11.70
C HIS A 92 -9.53 11.60 -10.54
N GLU A 93 -10.58 10.82 -10.80
CA GLU A 93 -11.46 10.29 -9.75
C GLU A 93 -10.71 9.35 -8.78
N LEU A 94 -9.86 8.48 -9.33
CA LEU A 94 -9.04 7.57 -8.51
C LEU A 94 -8.03 8.34 -7.65
N VAL A 95 -7.39 9.36 -8.18
CA VAL A 95 -6.48 10.24 -7.42
C VAL A 95 -7.23 11.01 -6.35
N ALA A 96 -8.39 11.59 -6.67
CA ALA A 96 -9.23 12.33 -5.71
C ALA A 96 -9.71 11.44 -4.56
N SER A 97 -9.95 10.15 -4.81
CA SER A 97 -10.29 9.16 -3.77
C SER A 97 -9.08 8.57 -3.03
N ASN A 98 -7.89 9.14 -3.22
CA ASN A 98 -6.62 8.66 -2.62
C ASN A 98 -6.35 7.16 -2.89
N THR A 99 -6.72 6.70 -4.08
CA THR A 99 -6.55 5.32 -4.52
C THR A 99 -5.12 5.10 -5.02
N LEU A 100 -4.41 4.15 -4.43
CA LEU A 100 -3.05 3.76 -4.83
C LEU A 100 -3.09 2.65 -5.90
N LEU A 101 -3.77 2.88 -7.02
CA LEU A 101 -3.84 1.94 -8.13
C LEU A 101 -2.94 2.42 -9.27
N PRO A 102 -1.80 1.76 -9.55
CA PRO A 102 -0.93 2.12 -10.66
C PRO A 102 -1.64 1.96 -12.01
N ILE A 103 -1.59 2.99 -12.85
CA ILE A 103 -2.29 3.07 -14.13
C ILE A 103 -1.29 3.01 -15.28
N ILE A 104 -1.57 2.16 -16.26
CA ILE A 104 -0.90 2.08 -17.56
C ILE A 104 -1.91 2.51 -18.61
N PHE A 105 -1.64 3.59 -19.31
CA PHE A 105 -2.52 4.04 -20.37
C PHE A 105 -2.20 3.36 -21.70
N ILE A 106 -3.26 3.02 -22.44
CA ILE A 106 -3.18 2.61 -23.85
C ILE A 106 -3.98 3.61 -24.70
N THR A 107 -3.51 3.92 -25.91
CA THR A 107 -4.16 4.91 -26.77
C THR A 107 -3.92 4.68 -28.26
N GLY A 108 -4.95 4.85 -29.07
CA GLY A 108 -4.84 4.79 -30.54
C GLY A 108 -4.24 6.05 -31.18
N HIS A 109 -4.21 7.18 -30.46
CA HIS A 109 -3.66 8.45 -30.93
C HIS A 109 -2.81 9.05 -29.81
N GLY A 110 -1.49 8.86 -29.92
CA GLY A 110 -0.53 9.45 -28.98
C GLY A 110 -0.41 10.96 -29.19
N ASP A 111 -1.25 11.71 -28.49
CA ASP A 111 -1.09 13.17 -28.36
C ASP A 111 -0.07 13.41 -27.24
N ILE A 112 1.06 14.04 -27.57
CA ILE A 112 2.14 14.34 -26.60
C ILE A 112 1.63 15.13 -25.39
N PRO A 113 0.81 16.17 -25.52
CA PRO A 113 0.22 16.87 -24.36
C PRO A 113 -0.57 15.95 -23.44
N MET A 114 -1.30 14.97 -23.96
CA MET A 114 -2.12 14.04 -23.19
C MET A 114 -1.27 13.03 -22.41
N SER A 115 -0.22 12.50 -23.04
CA SER A 115 0.73 11.59 -22.36
C SER A 115 1.45 12.31 -21.20
N VAL A 116 1.86 13.57 -21.43
CA VAL A 116 2.50 14.38 -20.37
C VAL A 116 1.54 14.64 -19.20
N LYS A 117 0.25 14.90 -19.46
CA LYS A 117 -0.76 15.06 -18.39
C LYS A 117 -0.93 13.77 -17.59
N ALA A 118 -1.10 12.64 -18.26
CA ALA A 118 -1.24 11.33 -17.63
C ALA A 118 -0.03 10.99 -16.73
N MET A 119 1.18 11.19 -17.25
CA MET A 119 2.41 10.92 -16.49
C MET A 119 2.58 11.86 -15.29
N LYS A 120 2.29 13.17 -15.44
CA LYS A 120 2.30 14.12 -14.32
C LYS A 120 1.27 13.80 -13.25
N ALA A 121 0.14 13.19 -13.63
CA ALA A 121 -0.88 12.71 -12.69
C ALA A 121 -0.54 11.33 -12.08
N GLY A 122 0.67 10.81 -12.30
CA GLY A 122 1.19 9.61 -11.62
C GLY A 122 0.99 8.29 -12.36
N ALA A 123 0.63 8.31 -13.66
CA ALA A 123 0.61 7.10 -14.47
C ALA A 123 1.99 6.41 -14.48
N VAL A 124 1.98 5.07 -14.56
CA VAL A 124 3.21 4.27 -14.60
C VAL A 124 3.80 4.28 -16.00
N ASP A 125 2.97 4.14 -17.02
CA ASP A 125 3.40 4.10 -18.41
C ASP A 125 2.27 4.53 -19.35
N PHE A 126 2.65 4.80 -20.63
CA PHE A 126 1.75 5.24 -21.66
C PHE A 126 2.14 4.54 -23.00
N LEU A 127 1.30 3.64 -23.48
CA LEU A 127 1.57 2.77 -24.60
C LEU A 127 0.70 3.07 -25.82
N PRO A 128 1.26 3.28 -27.02
CA PRO A 128 0.48 3.48 -28.24
C PRO A 128 -0.15 2.17 -28.74
N LYS A 129 -1.37 2.22 -29.26
CA LYS A 129 -2.00 1.14 -30.05
C LYS A 129 -1.45 1.16 -31.49
N PRO A 130 -1.07 0.02 -32.10
CA PRO A 130 -1.15 -1.33 -31.57
C PRO A 130 -0.10 -1.60 -30.49
N VAL A 131 -0.56 -2.12 -29.34
CA VAL A 131 0.31 -2.35 -28.19
C VAL A 131 1.21 -3.56 -28.45
N LYS A 132 2.52 -3.39 -28.26
CA LYS A 132 3.48 -4.51 -28.34
C LYS A 132 3.42 -5.35 -27.08
N ASP A 133 3.31 -6.67 -27.24
CA ASP A 133 3.18 -7.63 -26.13
C ASP A 133 4.24 -7.41 -25.04
N LYS A 134 5.52 -7.30 -25.46
CA LYS A 134 6.65 -7.13 -24.54
C LYS A 134 6.57 -5.82 -23.73
N ASP A 135 6.13 -4.73 -24.38
CA ASP A 135 6.05 -3.43 -23.71
C ASP A 135 4.92 -3.42 -22.69
N LEU A 136 3.75 -4.00 -23.03
CA LEU A 136 2.63 -4.12 -22.11
C LEU A 136 2.98 -4.99 -20.87
N LEU A 137 3.56 -6.16 -21.11
CA LEU A 137 3.91 -7.07 -20.01
C LEU A 137 4.97 -6.46 -19.09
N ARG A 138 5.96 -5.76 -19.64
CA ARG A 138 6.94 -5.00 -18.85
C ARG A 138 6.28 -3.90 -18.00
N ALA A 139 5.38 -3.12 -18.58
CA ALA A 139 4.66 -2.06 -17.87
C ALA A 139 3.79 -2.64 -16.74
N ILE A 140 3.13 -3.78 -16.98
CA ILE A 140 2.35 -4.52 -15.98
C ILE A 140 3.25 -4.98 -14.82
N ASP A 141 4.42 -5.57 -15.10
CA ASP A 141 5.36 -6.00 -14.05
C ASP A 141 5.81 -4.82 -13.18
N GLN A 142 6.15 -3.69 -13.80
CA GLN A 142 6.53 -2.46 -13.09
C GLN A 142 5.37 -1.90 -12.23
N ALA A 143 4.18 -1.86 -12.80
CA ALA A 143 3.00 -1.38 -12.09
C ALA A 143 2.65 -2.27 -10.89
N LEU A 144 2.68 -3.59 -11.05
CA LEU A 144 2.42 -4.53 -9.97
C LEU A 144 3.52 -4.52 -8.90
N ALA A 145 4.79 -4.32 -9.26
CA ALA A 145 5.87 -4.14 -8.29
C ALA A 145 5.64 -2.89 -7.42
N ARG A 146 5.23 -1.77 -8.04
CA ARG A 146 4.84 -0.55 -7.34
C ARG A 146 3.63 -0.77 -6.43
N ALA A 147 2.56 -1.40 -6.96
CA ALA A 147 1.36 -1.71 -6.19
C ALA A 147 1.66 -2.56 -4.95
N ASN A 148 2.52 -3.58 -5.09
CA ASN A 148 2.92 -4.43 -3.96
C ASN A 148 3.68 -3.64 -2.89
N HIS A 149 4.58 -2.74 -3.30
CA HIS A 149 5.34 -1.89 -2.39
C HIS A 149 4.41 -0.94 -1.62
N ASP A 150 3.58 -0.19 -2.33
CA ASP A 150 2.65 0.79 -1.77
C ASP A 150 1.63 0.11 -0.82
N TYR A 151 1.16 -1.08 -1.19
CA TYR A 151 0.26 -1.88 -0.36
C TYR A 151 0.94 -2.39 0.93
N ALA A 152 2.18 -2.86 0.83
CA ALA A 152 2.95 -3.31 1.99
C ALA A 152 3.22 -2.15 2.96
N GLU A 153 3.61 -0.98 2.45
CA GLU A 153 3.79 0.23 3.27
C GLU A 153 2.50 0.65 3.97
N ARG A 154 1.38 0.64 3.24
CA ARG A 154 0.07 0.99 3.81
C ARG A 154 -0.31 0.03 4.95
N ARG A 155 -0.18 -1.27 4.73
CA ARG A 155 -0.49 -2.28 5.76
C ARG A 155 0.39 -2.14 6.99
N GLU A 156 1.69 -1.90 6.81
CA GLU A 156 2.59 -1.66 7.92
C GLU A 156 2.16 -0.44 8.75
N LEU A 157 1.78 0.64 8.08
CA LEU A 157 1.27 1.85 8.75
C LEU A 157 -0.05 1.59 9.50
N GLU A 158 -0.98 0.86 8.89
CA GLU A 158 -2.25 0.48 9.52
C GLU A 158 -2.01 -0.39 10.77
N ASP A 159 -1.05 -1.32 10.72
CA ASP A 159 -0.65 -2.12 11.87
C ASP A 159 -0.06 -1.26 12.99
N ILE A 160 0.84 -0.34 12.67
CA ILE A 160 1.41 0.59 13.64
C ILE A 160 0.30 1.45 14.27
N GLN A 161 -0.61 1.99 13.48
CA GLN A 161 -1.73 2.79 13.99
C GLN A 161 -2.63 1.98 14.92
N ARG A 162 -2.89 0.71 14.61
CA ARG A 162 -3.66 -0.20 15.46
C ARG A 162 -2.97 -0.41 16.80
N ARG A 163 -1.64 -0.62 16.82
CA ARG A 163 -0.85 -0.72 18.04
C ARG A 163 -0.90 0.58 18.87
N VAL A 164 -0.74 1.74 18.24
CA VAL A 164 -0.86 3.03 18.91
C VAL A 164 -2.27 3.23 19.51
N LYS A 165 -3.32 2.83 18.80
CA LYS A 165 -4.70 2.87 19.32
C LYS A 165 -4.92 1.96 20.53
N SER A 166 -4.18 0.86 20.66
CA SER A 166 -4.25 -0.06 21.80
C SER A 166 -3.61 0.48 23.08
N LEU A 167 -2.83 1.56 23.00
CA LEU A 167 -2.23 2.20 24.16
C LEU A 167 -3.30 2.93 25.00
N THR A 168 -3.23 2.74 26.31
CA THR A 168 -4.01 3.55 27.24
C THR A 168 -3.59 5.02 27.17
N PRO A 169 -4.44 5.98 27.62
CA PRO A 169 -4.06 7.40 27.64
C PRO A 169 -2.71 7.64 28.34
N ARG A 170 -2.48 6.97 29.47
CA ARG A 170 -1.24 7.11 30.23
C ARG A 170 -0.01 6.52 29.52
N GLU A 171 -0.15 5.37 28.85
CA GLU A 171 0.91 4.79 28.04
C GLU A 171 1.26 5.68 26.84
N ARG A 172 0.26 6.32 26.22
CA ARG A 172 0.44 7.26 25.11
C ARG A 172 1.19 8.52 25.54
N GLU A 173 0.85 9.10 26.71
CA GLU A 173 1.59 10.23 27.29
C GLU A 173 3.05 9.86 27.52
N VAL A 174 3.29 8.71 28.17
CA VAL A 174 4.66 8.22 28.44
C VAL A 174 5.41 7.98 27.14
N MET A 175 4.79 7.37 26.11
CA MET A 175 5.39 7.17 24.78
C MET A 175 5.79 8.51 24.14
N THR A 176 4.87 9.48 24.16
CA THR A 176 5.09 10.79 23.54
C THR A 176 6.28 11.52 24.17
N LEU A 177 6.38 11.53 25.50
CA LEU A 177 7.48 12.16 26.20
C LEU A 177 8.80 11.40 26.03
N ALA A 178 8.75 10.06 26.05
CA ALA A 178 9.90 9.22 25.83
C ALA A 178 10.51 9.43 24.45
N VAL A 179 9.69 9.43 23.39
CA VAL A 179 10.16 9.65 21.99
C VAL A 179 10.79 11.05 21.80
N ARG A 180 10.38 12.04 22.62
CA ARG A 180 11.05 13.36 22.68
C ARG A 180 12.41 13.33 23.37
N GLY A 181 12.84 12.19 23.91
CA GLY A 181 14.14 12.01 24.55
C GLY A 181 14.15 12.27 26.07
N LEU A 182 12.98 12.47 26.72
CA LEU A 182 12.94 12.69 28.16
C LEU A 182 13.36 11.44 28.93
N LEU A 183 14.13 11.64 29.99
CA LEU A 183 14.50 10.59 30.94
C LEU A 183 13.29 10.22 31.82
N ASN A 184 13.29 9.00 32.38
CA ASN A 184 12.17 8.54 33.21
C ASN A 184 11.86 9.48 34.38
N LYS A 185 12.87 10.07 34.99
CA LYS A 185 12.72 11.06 36.07
C LYS A 185 12.00 12.32 35.61
N GLN A 186 12.30 12.81 34.42
CA GLN A 186 11.67 13.98 33.81
C GLN A 186 10.20 13.69 33.44
N ILE A 187 9.95 12.51 32.84
CA ILE A 187 8.58 12.04 32.53
C ILE A 187 7.75 11.90 33.81
N ALA A 188 8.35 11.35 34.87
CA ALA A 188 7.69 11.22 36.18
C ALA A 188 7.28 12.57 36.75
N PHE A 189 8.16 13.56 36.64
CA PHE A 189 7.88 14.92 37.09
C PHE A 189 6.75 15.57 36.27
N GLU A 190 6.82 15.52 34.93
CA GLU A 190 5.80 16.08 34.03
C GLU A 190 4.42 15.44 34.24
N LEU A 191 4.39 14.15 34.51
CA LEU A 191 3.15 13.39 34.61
C LEU A 191 2.64 13.28 36.07
N GLY A 192 3.30 13.93 37.05
CA GLY A 192 2.89 13.88 38.46
C GLY A 192 2.90 12.47 39.06
N THR A 193 3.89 11.65 38.73
CA THR A 193 4.01 10.25 39.17
C THR A 193 5.43 9.92 39.62
N VAL A 194 5.70 8.66 39.95
CA VAL A 194 7.03 8.20 40.34
C VAL A 194 7.74 7.47 39.21
N GLU A 195 9.09 7.51 39.20
CA GLU A 195 9.90 6.90 38.15
C GLU A 195 9.63 5.40 37.94
N LYS A 196 9.32 4.68 39.08
CA LYS A 196 8.96 3.25 39.01
C LYS A 196 7.72 3.02 38.15
N THR A 197 6.71 3.87 38.23
CA THR A 197 5.48 3.81 37.45
C THR A 197 5.78 4.09 35.96
N VAL A 198 6.63 5.07 35.67
CA VAL A 198 7.05 5.37 34.30
C VAL A 198 7.77 4.17 33.68
N LYS A 199 8.67 3.49 34.42
CA LYS A 199 9.34 2.27 33.93
C LYS A 199 8.34 1.18 33.56
N VAL A 200 7.28 0.98 34.36
CA VAL A 200 6.23 0.00 34.07
C VAL A 200 5.45 0.39 32.80
N HIS A 201 5.05 1.66 32.68
CA HIS A 201 4.35 2.10 31.48
C HIS A 201 5.24 1.99 30.23
N ARG A 202 6.52 2.34 30.31
CA ARG A 202 7.45 2.15 29.18
C ARG A 202 7.57 0.70 28.74
N ALA A 203 7.66 -0.24 29.70
CA ALA A 203 7.70 -1.66 29.36
C ALA A 203 6.44 -2.10 28.61
N ARG A 204 5.25 -1.69 29.10
CA ARG A 204 3.97 -1.98 28.43
C ARG A 204 3.85 -1.33 27.05
N VAL A 205 4.38 -0.10 26.88
CA VAL A 205 4.46 0.56 25.57
C VAL A 205 5.32 -0.27 24.62
N MET A 206 6.51 -0.69 25.03
CA MET A 206 7.40 -1.51 24.20
C MET A 206 6.73 -2.82 23.77
N GLU A 207 6.04 -3.48 24.70
CA GLU A 207 5.31 -4.72 24.46
C GLU A 207 4.16 -4.50 23.45
N LYS A 208 3.28 -3.53 23.70
CA LYS A 208 2.11 -3.23 22.84
C LYS A 208 2.50 -2.71 21.45
N MET A 209 3.60 -1.96 21.37
CA MET A 209 4.15 -1.49 20.12
C MET A 209 4.94 -2.57 19.38
N GLU A 210 5.15 -3.74 20.00
CA GLU A 210 5.92 -4.88 19.46
C GLU A 210 7.34 -4.49 19.00
N VAL A 211 8.02 -3.65 19.78
CA VAL A 211 9.37 -3.18 19.49
C VAL A 211 10.38 -3.72 20.52
N GLN A 212 11.57 -4.05 20.05
CA GLN A 212 12.62 -4.65 20.88
C GLN A 212 13.61 -3.61 21.43
N SER A 213 13.64 -2.41 20.88
CA SER A 213 14.53 -1.35 21.31
C SER A 213 13.83 0.02 21.31
N PHE A 214 14.35 0.92 22.15
CA PHE A 214 13.86 2.30 22.19
C PHE A 214 14.10 3.03 20.86
N ALA A 215 15.22 2.75 20.18
CA ALA A 215 15.49 3.31 18.87
C ALA A 215 14.46 2.87 17.81
N GLU A 216 13.97 1.65 17.91
CA GLU A 216 12.89 1.16 17.06
C GLU A 216 11.56 1.85 17.37
N LEU A 217 11.23 2.06 18.66
CA LEU A 217 10.05 2.82 19.07
C LEU A 217 10.05 4.23 18.49
N VAL A 218 11.19 4.92 18.52
CA VAL A 218 11.34 6.27 17.96
C VAL A 218 11.05 6.24 16.45
N ARG A 219 11.66 5.32 15.70
CA ARG A 219 11.44 5.18 14.25
C ARG A 219 9.98 4.91 13.90
N VAL A 220 9.33 4.02 14.66
CA VAL A 220 7.90 3.69 14.47
C VAL A 220 7.01 4.90 14.77
N ALA A 221 7.30 5.64 15.84
CA ALA A 221 6.54 6.83 16.20
C ALA A 221 6.68 7.96 15.17
N GLU A 222 7.87 8.17 14.60
CA GLU A 222 8.12 9.16 13.55
C GLU A 222 7.35 8.82 12.25
N ARG A 223 7.26 7.55 11.88
CA ARG A 223 6.49 7.12 10.70
C ARG A 223 5.01 7.47 10.80
N VAL A 224 4.44 7.37 12.00
CA VAL A 224 3.03 7.77 12.23
C VAL A 224 2.84 9.27 12.17
N LYS A 225 3.80 10.06 12.70
CA LYS A 225 3.72 11.51 12.77
C LYS A 225 3.87 12.19 11.41
N ASN A 226 4.67 11.63 10.51
CA ASN A 226 5.01 12.25 9.22
C ASN A 226 3.94 12.07 8.13
N ARG A 227 2.81 11.41 8.41
CA ARG A 227 1.69 11.35 7.47
C ARG A 227 0.72 12.47 7.80
N PRO A 228 0.39 13.37 6.84
CA PRO A 228 -0.71 14.30 7.02
C PRO A 228 -1.98 13.48 7.29
N THR A 229 -2.57 13.66 8.46
CA THR A 229 -3.90 13.15 8.79
C THR A 229 -4.87 13.74 7.78
N ALA A 230 -5.50 12.87 6.98
CA ALA A 230 -6.57 13.24 6.05
C ALA A 230 -7.88 13.57 6.82
N GLN A 231 -7.77 14.33 7.91
CA GLN A 231 -8.88 14.77 8.74
C GLN A 231 -8.50 16.08 9.44
N GLU A 232 -8.34 17.12 8.66
CA GLU A 232 -8.49 18.51 9.12
C GLU A 232 -8.69 19.36 7.87
N SER A 233 -9.89 19.25 7.30
CA SER A 233 -10.47 20.25 6.40
C SER A 233 -11.96 20.26 6.70
N GLU A 234 -12.31 20.94 7.79
CA GLU A 234 -13.62 21.59 7.91
C GLU A 234 -13.61 22.95 7.23
#